data_4107ae263c0895d8aaea15836a948210
#
_entry.id   4107ae263c0895d8aaea15836a948210
#
_cell.length_a   1.000
_cell.length_b   1.000
_cell.length_c   1.000
_cell.angle_alpha   90.00
_cell.angle_beta   90.00
_cell.angle_gamma   90.00
#
_symmetry.space_group_name_H-M   'P 1'
#
loop_
_entity.id
_entity.type
_entity.pdbx_description
1 polymer ?
#
loop_
_entity_poly.entity_id
_entity_poly.type
_entity_poly.pdbx_seq_one_letter_code
_entity_poly.pdbx_strand_id
1 'polypeptide(L)'
;MKTTTLESRAGKIVCHESDGTGRTLVLVHGNSASSKAFAKQFESPLGRTHRVIAFDLPGHGDSDNATDPAATYNMPGYARVLRDVVKQLGAEDAVFAGWSLGGHIVLEAAPDLPRAKGFAIFGTPPLGFPPAMEQAFLPTPAMAFTFAPELNEEQARAYVAAAFRPGVADLPPQMIADVLRTDGRARAQLALSIGPNGFRDEVAIVAQLKQPLAVLHGADEQLINGAYFDTLKMPTLWRGKVQVIDNAGHLPQWEQADKFNALMDAFVSET
;
A
#
# COMPACT_ATOMS: atom_id res chain seq x y z
N MET A 1 1.11 21.27 4.00
CA MET A 1 1.09 20.12 3.02
C MET A 1 1.07 20.71 1.61
N LYS A 2 1.98 20.28 0.77
CA LYS A 2 2.13 20.72 -0.64
C LYS A 2 1.51 19.66 -1.56
N THR A 3 0.79 20.09 -2.60
CA THR A 3 0.28 19.21 -3.66
C THR A 3 1.02 19.56 -4.96
N THR A 4 1.46 18.53 -5.67
CA THR A 4 2.18 18.66 -6.95
C THR A 4 1.61 17.65 -7.93
N THR A 5 1.48 18.02 -9.19
CA THR A 5 1.11 17.12 -10.28
C THR A 5 2.35 16.81 -11.10
N LEU A 6 2.65 15.52 -11.28
CA LEU A 6 3.79 15.05 -12.06
C LEU A 6 3.29 14.42 -13.36
N GLU A 7 4.03 14.62 -14.44
CA GLU A 7 3.79 13.93 -15.69
C GLU A 7 4.45 12.54 -15.66
N SER A 8 3.70 11.53 -16.08
CA SER A 8 4.19 10.16 -16.21
C SER A 8 3.69 9.52 -17.51
N ARG A 9 4.23 8.35 -17.84
CA ARG A 9 3.72 7.56 -18.98
C ARG A 9 2.29 7.05 -18.77
N ALA A 10 1.84 7.00 -17.51
CA ALA A 10 0.50 6.57 -17.14
C ALA A 10 -0.52 7.72 -17.09
N GLY A 11 -0.12 8.95 -17.39
CA GLY A 11 -0.89 10.17 -17.22
C GLY A 11 -0.35 11.03 -16.08
N LYS A 12 -1.12 12.01 -15.66
CA LYS A 12 -0.78 12.90 -14.54
C LYS A 12 -0.96 12.18 -13.21
N ILE A 13 0.04 12.30 -12.36
CA ILE A 13 0.06 11.72 -11.01
C ILE A 13 0.00 12.84 -9.99
N VAL A 14 -1.00 12.82 -9.12
CA VAL A 14 -1.15 13.78 -8.03
C VAL A 14 -0.39 13.28 -6.81
N CYS A 15 0.52 14.11 -6.32
CA CYS A 15 1.39 13.82 -5.17
C CYS A 15 1.16 14.85 -4.06
N HIS A 16 1.16 14.38 -2.83
CA HIS A 16 1.07 15.18 -1.63
C HIS A 16 2.37 15.03 -0.81
N GLU A 17 2.86 16.13 -0.27
CA GLU A 17 4.08 16.18 0.50
C GLU A 17 3.85 16.97 1.80
N SER A 18 4.30 16.43 2.93
CA SER A 18 4.24 17.13 4.22
C SER A 18 5.29 18.26 4.30
N ASP A 19 5.17 19.08 5.33
CA ASP A 19 6.11 20.19 5.56
C ASP A 19 7.34 19.75 6.39
N GLY A 20 7.39 18.51 6.85
CA GLY A 20 8.55 17.96 7.57
C GLY A 20 9.80 17.89 6.69
N THR A 21 10.97 18.07 7.31
CA THR A 21 12.27 18.14 6.61
C THR A 21 13.24 17.03 7.01
N GLY A 22 12.81 16.10 7.87
CA GLY A 22 13.60 14.94 8.27
C GLY A 22 13.76 13.91 7.16
N ARG A 23 13.93 12.64 7.52
CA ARG A 23 14.05 11.54 6.56
C ARG A 23 12.79 11.43 5.71
N THR A 24 12.95 10.95 4.48
CA THR A 24 11.82 10.81 3.56
C THR A 24 11.10 9.46 3.77
N LEU A 25 9.77 9.52 3.88
CA LEU A 25 8.87 8.37 3.92
C LEU A 25 7.90 8.46 2.73
N VAL A 26 7.92 7.48 1.86
CA VAL A 26 6.99 7.36 0.73
C VAL A 26 5.90 6.36 1.08
N LEU A 27 4.63 6.79 1.01
CA LEU A 27 3.45 5.98 1.31
C LEU A 27 2.70 5.64 0.02
N VAL A 28 2.41 4.35 -0.19
CA VAL A 28 1.67 3.84 -1.36
C VAL A 28 0.37 3.21 -0.90
N HIS A 29 -0.75 3.72 -1.40
CA HIS A 29 -2.09 3.29 -0.98
C HIS A 29 -2.52 1.95 -1.59
N GLY A 30 -3.59 1.37 -1.03
CA GLY A 30 -4.19 0.11 -1.46
C GLY A 30 -5.10 0.25 -2.68
N ASN A 31 -5.61 -0.90 -3.15
CA ASN A 31 -6.56 -0.96 -4.25
C ASN A 31 -7.83 -0.16 -3.92
N SER A 32 -8.38 0.53 -4.92
CA SER A 32 -9.62 1.31 -4.82
C SER A 32 -9.61 2.37 -3.71
N ALA A 33 -8.43 2.90 -3.37
CA ALA A 33 -8.21 3.94 -2.38
C ALA A 33 -7.51 5.16 -3.01
N SER A 34 -7.04 6.08 -2.18
CA SER A 34 -6.22 7.22 -2.58
C SER A 34 -5.20 7.56 -1.49
N SER A 35 -4.34 8.52 -1.75
CA SER A 35 -3.42 9.11 -0.77
C SER A 35 -4.12 9.68 0.47
N LYS A 36 -5.43 9.97 0.38
CA LYS A 36 -6.27 10.43 1.50
C LYS A 36 -6.38 9.40 2.62
N ALA A 37 -6.11 8.11 2.34
CA ALA A 37 -6.00 7.06 3.36
C ALA A 37 -4.87 7.32 4.37
N PHE A 38 -3.96 8.25 4.05
CA PHE A 38 -2.83 8.66 4.88
C PHE A 38 -2.98 10.05 5.52
N ALA A 39 -4.18 10.64 5.51
CA ALA A 39 -4.41 11.96 6.08
C ALA A 39 -3.90 12.09 7.53
N LYS A 40 -4.14 11.05 8.35
CA LYS A 40 -3.69 11.01 9.75
C LYS A 40 -2.16 10.93 9.91
N GLN A 41 -1.42 10.50 8.89
CA GLN A 41 0.03 10.49 8.88
C GLN A 41 0.57 11.88 8.58
N PHE A 42 -0.03 12.58 7.60
CA PHE A 42 0.34 13.96 7.26
C PHE A 42 0.09 14.94 8.42
N GLU A 43 -1.04 14.81 9.11
CA GLU A 43 -1.46 15.72 10.18
C GLU A 43 -0.75 15.47 11.52
N SER A 44 -0.05 14.35 11.67
CA SER A 44 0.59 13.88 12.89
C SER A 44 1.99 14.46 13.11
N PRO A 45 2.63 14.18 14.27
CA PRO A 45 4.06 14.43 14.47
C PRO A 45 4.94 13.79 13.40
N LEU A 46 4.57 12.60 12.88
CA LEU A 46 5.31 11.94 11.79
C LEU A 46 5.45 12.85 10.57
N GLY A 47 4.32 13.45 10.10
CA GLY A 47 4.34 14.36 8.95
C GLY A 47 4.98 15.74 9.24
N ARG A 48 5.07 16.14 10.51
CA ARG A 48 5.80 17.36 10.88
C ARG A 48 7.31 17.15 11.01
N THR A 49 7.73 15.96 11.39
CA THR A 49 9.16 15.61 11.56
C THR A 49 9.77 15.16 10.26
N HIS A 50 9.12 14.21 9.58
CA HIS A 50 9.62 13.58 8.37
C HIS A 50 8.99 14.18 7.11
N ARG A 51 9.72 14.12 6.00
CA ARG A 51 9.19 14.41 4.68
C ARG A 51 8.33 13.24 4.23
N VAL A 52 7.03 13.29 4.52
CA VAL A 52 6.07 12.25 4.11
C VAL A 52 5.56 12.60 2.72
N ILE A 53 5.65 11.65 1.81
CA ILE A 53 5.15 11.73 0.44
C ILE A 53 4.11 10.63 0.26
N ALA A 54 2.93 10.97 -0.28
CA ALA A 54 1.99 10.00 -0.80
C ALA A 54 1.49 10.49 -2.17
N PHE A 55 1.12 9.57 -3.04
CA PHE A 55 0.60 9.91 -4.35
C PHE A 55 -0.57 9.00 -4.70
N ASP A 56 -1.46 9.48 -5.55
CA ASP A 56 -2.54 8.68 -6.07
C ASP A 56 -2.03 7.82 -7.23
N LEU A 57 -2.24 6.50 -7.13
CA LEU A 57 -1.90 5.58 -8.21
C LEU A 57 -2.70 5.92 -9.48
N PRO A 58 -2.18 5.64 -10.70
CA PRO A 58 -2.96 5.77 -11.92
C PRO A 58 -4.32 5.09 -11.79
N GLY A 59 -5.38 5.78 -12.22
CA GLY A 59 -6.75 5.29 -12.11
C GLY A 59 -7.39 5.42 -10.73
N HIS A 60 -6.72 6.07 -9.78
CA HIS A 60 -7.19 6.24 -8.39
C HIS A 60 -7.14 7.72 -8.00
N GLY A 61 -7.92 8.07 -6.98
CA GLY A 61 -7.92 9.40 -6.38
C GLY A 61 -8.07 10.52 -7.40
N ASP A 62 -7.17 11.50 -7.36
CA ASP A 62 -7.15 12.66 -8.24
C ASP A 62 -6.16 12.51 -9.42
N SER A 63 -5.49 11.35 -9.53
CA SER A 63 -4.63 11.01 -10.69
C SER A 63 -5.44 10.63 -11.92
N ASP A 64 -4.81 10.75 -13.10
CA ASP A 64 -5.44 10.38 -14.37
C ASP A 64 -5.71 8.87 -14.46
N ASN A 65 -6.72 8.53 -15.24
CA ASN A 65 -6.92 7.16 -15.68
C ASN A 65 -5.86 6.82 -16.74
N ALA A 66 -5.30 5.60 -16.68
CA ALA A 66 -4.28 5.19 -17.62
C ALA A 66 -4.80 5.12 -19.07
N THR A 67 -4.03 5.63 -20.00
CA THR A 67 -4.29 5.52 -21.44
C THR A 67 -4.07 4.10 -21.96
N ASP A 68 -3.13 3.37 -21.34
CA ASP A 68 -2.88 1.95 -21.58
C ASP A 68 -3.08 1.17 -20.26
N PRO A 69 -4.32 0.70 -19.99
CA PRO A 69 -4.63 -0.05 -18.79
C PRO A 69 -3.83 -1.35 -18.64
N ALA A 70 -3.62 -2.07 -19.72
CA ALA A 70 -2.90 -3.36 -19.68
C ALA A 70 -1.43 -3.20 -19.30
N ALA A 71 -0.77 -2.14 -19.77
CA ALA A 71 0.61 -1.84 -19.41
C ALA A 71 0.75 -1.20 -18.02
N THR A 72 -0.33 -0.58 -17.47
CA THR A 72 -0.25 0.26 -16.27
C THR A 72 -0.85 -0.41 -15.04
N TYR A 73 -2.05 -1.01 -15.15
CA TYR A 73 -2.82 -1.52 -14.03
C TYR A 73 -2.42 -2.95 -13.63
N ASN A 74 -1.15 -3.13 -13.36
CA ASN A 74 -0.55 -4.36 -12.87
C ASN A 74 0.63 -3.99 -11.95
N MET A 75 1.12 -4.93 -11.15
CA MET A 75 2.19 -4.64 -10.19
C MET A 75 3.44 -4.07 -10.83
N PRO A 76 4.01 -4.64 -11.93
CA PRO A 76 5.14 -4.04 -12.63
C PRO A 76 4.86 -2.64 -13.20
N GLY A 77 3.63 -2.39 -13.66
CA GLY A 77 3.19 -1.08 -14.15
C GLY A 77 3.18 -0.02 -13.06
N TYR A 78 2.51 -0.32 -11.97
CA TYR A 78 2.48 0.56 -10.78
C TYR A 78 3.87 0.76 -10.17
N ALA A 79 4.71 -0.28 -10.11
CA ALA A 79 6.09 -0.16 -9.62
C ALA A 79 6.94 0.77 -10.50
N ARG A 80 6.72 0.77 -11.82
CA ARG A 80 7.35 1.76 -12.72
C ARG A 80 6.92 3.18 -12.37
N VAL A 81 5.61 3.41 -12.13
CA VAL A 81 5.09 4.72 -11.73
C VAL A 81 5.69 5.16 -10.40
N LEU A 82 5.75 4.29 -9.40
CA LEU A 82 6.41 4.58 -8.11
C LEU A 82 7.85 5.07 -8.34
N ARG A 83 8.65 4.34 -9.13
CA ARG A 83 10.05 4.73 -9.42
C ARG A 83 10.15 6.07 -10.15
N ASP A 84 9.26 6.31 -11.12
CA ASP A 84 9.23 7.58 -11.86
C ASP A 84 8.87 8.76 -10.94
N VAL A 85 7.89 8.59 -10.06
CA VAL A 85 7.48 9.59 -9.05
C VAL A 85 8.63 9.91 -8.10
N VAL A 86 9.22 8.90 -7.46
CA VAL A 86 10.29 9.14 -6.47
C VAL A 86 11.54 9.73 -7.09
N LYS A 87 11.86 9.38 -8.34
CA LYS A 87 12.95 9.99 -9.09
C LYS A 87 12.70 11.47 -9.37
N GLN A 88 11.48 11.84 -9.79
CA GLN A 88 11.13 13.23 -10.04
C GLN A 88 11.12 14.07 -8.76
N LEU A 89 10.80 13.46 -7.61
CA LEU A 89 10.78 14.12 -6.30
C LEU A 89 12.13 14.06 -5.56
N GLY A 90 13.14 13.39 -6.12
CA GLY A 90 14.44 13.18 -5.47
C GLY A 90 14.32 12.40 -4.16
N ALA A 91 13.46 11.34 -4.15
CA ALA A 91 13.11 10.56 -2.97
C ALA A 91 13.55 9.08 -3.08
N GLU A 92 14.57 8.77 -3.90
CA GLU A 92 15.02 7.40 -4.15
C GLU A 92 15.75 6.75 -2.96
N ASP A 93 16.17 7.55 -1.97
CA ASP A 93 16.78 7.12 -0.71
C ASP A 93 15.78 7.13 0.47
N ALA A 94 14.49 7.13 0.18
CA ALA A 94 13.42 7.11 1.18
C ALA A 94 13.28 5.73 1.86
N VAL A 95 12.50 5.71 2.94
CA VAL A 95 11.78 4.51 3.40
C VAL A 95 10.49 4.42 2.59
N PHE A 96 10.20 3.24 2.06
CA PHE A 96 9.00 2.97 1.26
C PHE A 96 8.02 2.15 2.07
N ALA A 97 6.80 2.64 2.24
CA ALA A 97 5.77 1.94 2.98
C ALA A 97 4.50 1.77 2.12
N GLY A 98 3.99 0.56 2.04
CA GLY A 98 2.84 0.24 1.21
C GLY A 98 1.73 -0.46 1.98
N TRP A 99 0.50 -0.01 1.73
CA TRP A 99 -0.72 -0.60 2.24
C TRP A 99 -1.39 -1.49 1.20
N SER A 100 -1.67 -2.76 1.54
CA SER A 100 -2.43 -3.68 0.68
C SER A 100 -1.76 -3.79 -0.71
N LEU A 101 -2.45 -3.46 -1.81
CA LEU A 101 -1.85 -3.37 -3.14
C LEU A 101 -0.58 -2.50 -3.15
N GLY A 102 -0.55 -1.41 -2.38
CA GLY A 102 0.63 -0.55 -2.27
C GLY A 102 1.85 -1.28 -1.72
N GLY A 103 1.65 -2.24 -0.81
CA GLY A 103 2.74 -3.08 -0.31
C GLY A 103 3.30 -4.04 -1.37
N HIS A 104 2.44 -4.65 -2.18
CA HIS A 104 2.86 -5.46 -3.33
C HIS A 104 3.64 -4.62 -4.35
N ILE A 105 3.19 -3.37 -4.61
CA ILE A 105 3.90 -2.43 -5.49
C ILE A 105 5.28 -2.08 -4.94
N VAL A 106 5.39 -1.85 -3.63
CA VAL A 106 6.66 -1.56 -2.96
C VAL A 106 7.62 -2.75 -3.05
N LEU A 107 7.13 -3.97 -2.81
CA LEU A 107 7.94 -5.18 -2.96
C LEU A 107 8.35 -5.43 -4.41
N GLU A 108 7.45 -5.25 -5.37
CA GLU A 108 7.74 -5.34 -6.80
C GLU A 108 8.86 -4.36 -7.23
N ALA A 109 8.85 -3.14 -6.66
CA ALA A 109 9.85 -2.11 -6.96
C ALA A 109 11.17 -2.30 -6.21
N ALA A 110 11.19 -3.00 -5.07
CA ALA A 110 12.32 -3.06 -4.14
C ALA A 110 13.66 -3.45 -4.80
N PRO A 111 13.74 -4.44 -5.72
CA PRO A 111 14.99 -4.78 -6.40
C PRO A 111 15.56 -3.64 -7.26
N ASP A 112 14.71 -2.70 -7.69
CA ASP A 112 15.08 -1.55 -8.52
C ASP A 112 15.28 -0.26 -7.70
N LEU A 113 15.23 -0.33 -6.36
CA LEU A 113 15.43 0.77 -5.41
C LEU A 113 16.65 0.53 -4.50
N PRO A 114 17.86 0.42 -5.06
CA PRO A 114 19.06 0.04 -4.28
C PRO A 114 19.48 1.08 -3.23
N ARG A 115 18.99 2.33 -3.34
CA ARG A 115 19.25 3.40 -2.37
C ARG A 115 18.22 3.48 -1.26
N ALA A 116 17.11 2.74 -1.35
CA ALA A 116 16.07 2.71 -0.32
C ALA A 116 16.68 2.43 1.06
N LYS A 117 16.22 3.15 2.08
CA LYS A 117 16.68 2.99 3.46
C LYS A 117 15.96 1.85 4.19
N GLY A 118 14.77 1.51 3.76
CA GLY A 118 13.97 0.42 4.32
C GLY A 118 12.64 0.27 3.58
N PHE A 119 11.99 -0.83 3.83
CA PHE A 119 10.67 -1.13 3.30
C PHE A 119 9.71 -1.48 4.43
N ALA A 120 8.46 -1.02 4.33
CA ALA A 120 7.41 -1.39 5.27
C ALA A 120 6.17 -1.85 4.50
N ILE A 121 5.54 -2.93 4.94
CA ILE A 121 4.30 -3.43 4.38
C ILE A 121 3.25 -3.62 5.47
N PHE A 122 2.00 -3.34 5.15
CA PHE A 122 0.87 -3.56 6.04
C PHE A 122 -0.39 -3.91 5.23
N GLY A 123 -1.15 -4.88 5.74
CA GLY A 123 -2.23 -5.47 4.96
C GLY A 123 -1.76 -6.16 3.66
N THR A 124 -0.50 -6.61 3.63
CA THR A 124 0.14 -7.15 2.41
C THR A 124 0.89 -8.43 2.74
N PRO A 125 0.37 -9.59 2.37
CA PRO A 125 1.10 -10.85 2.48
C PRO A 125 1.98 -11.03 1.24
N PRO A 126 3.32 -11.13 1.36
CA PRO A 126 4.19 -11.40 0.22
C PRO A 126 3.79 -12.69 -0.52
N LEU A 127 3.63 -12.61 -1.83
CA LEU A 127 3.21 -13.74 -2.67
C LEU A 127 4.36 -14.28 -3.51
N GLY A 128 4.48 -15.60 -3.56
CA GLY A 128 5.42 -16.33 -4.43
C GLY A 128 4.70 -17.02 -5.58
N PHE A 129 5.37 -17.97 -6.22
CA PHE A 129 4.79 -18.78 -7.30
C PHE A 129 4.86 -20.27 -6.97
N PRO A 130 3.72 -21.01 -7.09
CA PRO A 130 2.37 -20.49 -7.28
C PRO A 130 1.91 -19.64 -6.10
N PRO A 131 1.07 -18.59 -6.31
CA PRO A 131 0.63 -17.74 -5.21
C PRO A 131 -0.20 -18.52 -4.19
N ALA A 132 0.23 -18.46 -2.93
CA ALA A 132 -0.40 -19.18 -1.82
C ALA A 132 -1.67 -18.45 -1.31
N MET A 133 -2.62 -18.17 -2.21
CA MET A 133 -3.79 -17.33 -1.93
C MET A 133 -4.59 -17.80 -0.72
N GLU A 134 -4.90 -19.11 -0.63
CA GLU A 134 -5.67 -19.68 0.47
C GLU A 134 -4.96 -19.65 1.83
N GLN A 135 -3.62 -19.57 1.82
CA GLN A 135 -2.84 -19.47 3.05
C GLN A 135 -2.64 -18.01 3.48
N ALA A 136 -2.48 -17.13 2.51
CA ALA A 136 -2.16 -15.72 2.71
C ALA A 136 -3.39 -14.86 3.03
N PHE A 137 -4.56 -15.23 2.49
CA PHE A 137 -5.80 -14.47 2.64
C PHE A 137 -6.85 -15.25 3.41
N LEU A 138 -7.64 -14.52 4.20
CA LEU A 138 -8.81 -15.06 4.88
C LEU A 138 -10.00 -15.11 3.89
N PRO A 139 -10.84 -16.14 3.97
CA PRO A 139 -12.02 -16.23 3.12
C PRO A 139 -13.03 -15.13 3.50
N THR A 140 -13.33 -14.23 2.56
CA THR A 140 -14.31 -13.16 2.75
C THR A 140 -15.05 -12.86 1.44
N PRO A 141 -16.37 -12.59 1.50
CA PRO A 141 -17.13 -12.16 0.32
C PRO A 141 -16.59 -10.87 -0.31
N ALA A 142 -15.97 -10.00 0.48
CA ALA A 142 -15.41 -8.73 0.01
C ALA A 142 -14.25 -8.91 -1.00
N MET A 143 -13.60 -10.07 -1.01
CA MET A 143 -12.55 -10.36 -1.97
C MET A 143 -13.05 -10.31 -3.42
N ALA A 144 -14.31 -10.62 -3.68
CA ALA A 144 -14.91 -10.50 -5.01
C ALA A 144 -14.93 -9.05 -5.52
N PHE A 145 -15.07 -8.07 -4.62
CA PHE A 145 -15.09 -6.66 -4.98
C PHE A 145 -13.70 -6.13 -5.37
N THR A 146 -12.64 -6.77 -4.88
CA THR A 146 -11.25 -6.40 -5.18
C THR A 146 -10.97 -6.40 -6.69
N PHE A 147 -11.64 -7.27 -7.42
CA PHE A 147 -11.42 -7.50 -8.85
C PHE A 147 -12.60 -7.11 -9.74
N ALA A 148 -13.72 -6.70 -9.14
CA ALA A 148 -14.92 -6.32 -9.89
C ALA A 148 -14.71 -4.99 -10.63
N PRO A 149 -14.92 -4.94 -11.97
CA PRO A 149 -14.74 -3.71 -12.73
C PRO A 149 -15.72 -2.61 -12.33
N GLU A 150 -16.93 -2.99 -11.92
CA GLU A 150 -17.98 -2.07 -11.52
C GLU A 150 -18.45 -2.40 -10.11
N LEU A 151 -18.63 -1.38 -9.28
CA LEU A 151 -19.18 -1.47 -7.94
C LEU A 151 -20.25 -0.40 -7.77
N ASN A 152 -21.41 -0.79 -7.26
CA ASN A 152 -22.42 0.17 -6.80
C ASN A 152 -22.07 0.68 -5.38
N GLU A 153 -22.83 1.64 -4.86
CA GLU A 153 -22.56 2.26 -3.56
C GLU A 153 -22.64 1.26 -2.40
N GLU A 154 -23.58 0.31 -2.43
CA GLU A 154 -23.72 -0.74 -1.42
C GLU A 154 -22.47 -1.66 -1.40
N GLN A 155 -22.01 -2.09 -2.58
CA GLN A 155 -20.81 -2.90 -2.73
C GLN A 155 -19.55 -2.13 -2.33
N ALA A 156 -19.45 -0.84 -2.69
CA ALA A 156 -18.34 0.02 -2.28
C ALA A 156 -18.30 0.17 -0.76
N ARG A 157 -19.46 0.37 -0.11
CA ARG A 157 -19.58 0.42 1.35
C ARG A 157 -19.16 -0.91 2.00
N ALA A 158 -19.61 -2.04 1.45
CA ALA A 158 -19.24 -3.38 1.95
C ALA A 158 -17.72 -3.65 1.78
N TYR A 159 -17.14 -3.21 0.66
CA TYR A 159 -15.69 -3.30 0.41
C TYR A 159 -14.87 -2.50 1.43
N VAL A 160 -15.29 -1.25 1.69
CA VAL A 160 -14.64 -0.41 2.71
C VAL A 160 -14.82 -1.01 4.11
N ALA A 161 -16.03 -1.49 4.46
CA ALA A 161 -16.29 -2.10 5.76
C ALA A 161 -15.39 -3.31 6.05
N ALA A 162 -15.11 -4.13 5.04
CA ALA A 162 -14.23 -5.29 5.19
C ALA A 162 -12.75 -4.91 5.48
N ALA A 163 -12.35 -3.68 5.18
CA ALA A 163 -11.01 -3.19 5.50
C ALA A 163 -10.90 -2.68 6.96
N PHE A 164 -12.00 -2.40 7.63
CA PHE A 164 -12.01 -2.04 9.04
C PHE A 164 -12.06 -3.29 9.93
N ARG A 165 -11.72 -3.14 11.21
CA ARG A 165 -11.99 -4.19 12.21
C ARG A 165 -13.50 -4.47 12.30
N PRO A 166 -13.92 -5.68 12.73
CA PRO A 166 -15.33 -6.03 12.88
C PRO A 166 -16.11 -5.03 13.75
N GLY A 167 -17.34 -4.72 13.34
CA GLY A 167 -18.27 -3.90 14.12
C GLY A 167 -18.11 -2.37 13.96
N VAL A 168 -17.23 -1.90 13.10
CA VAL A 168 -17.15 -0.47 12.75
C VAL A 168 -18.29 -0.12 11.80
N ALA A 169 -19.22 0.73 12.27
CA ALA A 169 -20.38 1.16 11.48
C ALA A 169 -20.17 2.53 10.79
N ASP A 170 -19.39 3.40 11.41
CA ASP A 170 -19.12 4.75 10.90
C ASP A 170 -17.92 4.74 9.94
N LEU A 171 -18.21 4.52 8.68
CA LEU A 171 -17.19 4.45 7.62
C LEU A 171 -16.97 5.84 7.03
N PRO A 172 -15.70 6.26 6.81
CA PRO A 172 -15.41 7.55 6.20
C PRO A 172 -16.02 7.65 4.80
N PRO A 173 -16.91 8.63 4.53
CA PRO A 173 -17.57 8.78 3.22
C PRO A 173 -16.56 8.93 2.07
N GLN A 174 -15.41 9.55 2.35
CA GLN A 174 -14.35 9.72 1.38
C GLN A 174 -13.78 8.39 0.87
N MET A 175 -13.66 7.37 1.72
CA MET A 175 -13.16 6.06 1.29
C MET A 175 -14.15 5.36 0.35
N ILE A 176 -15.45 5.53 0.60
CA ILE A 176 -16.50 5.01 -0.30
C ILE A 176 -16.45 5.74 -1.65
N ALA A 177 -16.27 7.06 -1.61
CA ALA A 177 -16.12 7.88 -2.81
C ALA A 177 -14.87 7.49 -3.63
N ASP A 178 -13.74 7.19 -2.96
CA ASP A 178 -12.51 6.73 -3.62
C ASP A 178 -12.71 5.38 -4.33
N VAL A 179 -13.45 4.44 -3.73
CA VAL A 179 -13.81 3.16 -4.36
C VAL A 179 -14.62 3.38 -5.63
N LEU A 180 -15.63 4.25 -5.56
CA LEU A 180 -16.51 4.57 -6.70
C LEU A 180 -15.78 5.36 -7.81
N ARG A 181 -14.83 6.23 -7.43
CA ARG A 181 -14.01 7.02 -8.36
C ARG A 181 -13.01 6.15 -9.11
N THR A 182 -12.52 5.08 -8.48
CA THR A 182 -11.46 4.24 -9.07
C THR A 182 -11.86 3.70 -10.44
N ASP A 183 -10.96 3.85 -11.42
CA ASP A 183 -11.14 3.27 -12.75
C ASP A 183 -11.34 1.74 -12.63
N GLY A 184 -12.53 1.26 -12.98
CA GLY A 184 -12.86 -0.16 -12.88
C GLY A 184 -11.93 -1.07 -13.68
N ARG A 185 -11.29 -0.54 -14.74
CA ARG A 185 -10.26 -1.26 -15.49
C ARG A 185 -9.04 -1.56 -14.63
N ALA A 186 -8.75 -0.74 -13.61
CA ALA A 186 -7.64 -1.01 -12.67
C ALA A 186 -7.89 -2.29 -11.88
N ARG A 187 -9.11 -2.50 -11.36
CA ARG A 187 -9.50 -3.75 -10.68
C ARG A 187 -9.48 -4.95 -11.61
N ALA A 188 -10.04 -4.80 -12.82
CA ALA A 188 -10.09 -5.90 -13.80
C ALA A 188 -8.71 -6.34 -14.28
N GLN A 189 -7.81 -5.40 -14.59
CA GLN A 189 -6.45 -5.70 -15.04
C GLN A 189 -5.60 -6.30 -13.91
N LEU A 190 -5.81 -5.87 -12.66
CA LEU A 190 -5.14 -6.46 -11.51
C LEU A 190 -5.46 -7.96 -11.40
N ALA A 191 -6.74 -8.34 -11.55
CA ALA A 191 -7.16 -9.75 -11.57
C ALA A 191 -6.43 -10.57 -12.64
N LEU A 192 -6.28 -10.00 -13.85
CA LEU A 192 -5.59 -10.66 -14.97
C LEU A 192 -4.07 -10.77 -14.75
N SER A 193 -3.50 -9.92 -13.89
CA SER A 193 -2.06 -9.91 -13.61
C SER A 193 -1.63 -10.87 -12.50
N ILE A 194 -2.56 -11.42 -11.72
CA ILE A 194 -2.28 -12.42 -10.68
C ILE A 194 -2.09 -13.78 -11.33
N GLY A 195 -0.87 -14.05 -11.78
CA GLY A 195 -0.53 -15.30 -12.44
C GLY A 195 0.96 -15.37 -12.79
N PRO A 196 1.39 -16.47 -13.43
CA PRO A 196 2.79 -16.64 -13.83
C PRO A 196 3.27 -15.46 -14.68
N ASN A 197 4.39 -14.85 -14.29
CA ASN A 197 5.01 -13.67 -14.90
C ASN A 197 4.21 -12.36 -14.80
N GLY A 198 3.13 -12.30 -14.03
CA GLY A 198 2.36 -11.08 -13.83
C GLY A 198 2.95 -10.14 -12.76
N PHE A 199 3.81 -10.65 -11.88
CA PHE A 199 4.55 -9.92 -10.85
C PHE A 199 5.79 -10.71 -10.44
N ARG A 200 6.70 -10.08 -9.69
CA ARG A 200 7.89 -10.74 -9.15
C ARG A 200 7.55 -11.65 -7.97
N ASP A 201 8.35 -12.69 -7.75
CA ASP A 201 8.24 -13.54 -6.56
C ASP A 201 8.60 -12.72 -5.30
N GLU A 202 7.59 -12.21 -4.61
CA GLU A 202 7.75 -11.36 -3.43
C GLU A 202 8.32 -12.15 -2.23
N VAL A 203 8.03 -13.46 -2.14
CA VAL A 203 8.61 -14.34 -1.12
C VAL A 203 10.12 -14.43 -1.31
N ALA A 204 10.57 -14.58 -2.56
CA ALA A 204 12.00 -14.55 -2.88
C ALA A 204 12.62 -13.17 -2.62
N ILE A 205 11.89 -12.08 -2.91
CA ILE A 205 12.35 -10.72 -2.64
C ILE A 205 12.57 -10.53 -1.14
N VAL A 206 11.57 -10.78 -0.29
CA VAL A 206 11.71 -10.57 1.17
C VAL A 206 12.76 -11.46 1.80
N ALA A 207 12.99 -12.66 1.24
CA ALA A 207 14.04 -13.57 1.70
C ALA A 207 15.47 -13.09 1.36
N GLN A 208 15.62 -12.20 0.38
CA GLN A 208 16.92 -11.72 -0.12
C GLN A 208 17.15 -10.22 0.13
N LEU A 209 16.17 -9.50 0.65
CA LEU A 209 16.29 -8.07 1.00
C LEU A 209 17.50 -7.82 1.87
N LYS A 210 18.22 -6.73 1.55
CA LYS A 210 19.37 -6.25 2.35
C LYS A 210 18.95 -5.12 3.29
N GLN A 211 17.97 -4.33 2.86
CA GLN A 211 17.40 -3.24 3.63
C GLN A 211 16.44 -3.79 4.70
N PRO A 212 16.29 -3.09 5.83
CA PRO A 212 15.30 -3.44 6.85
C PRO A 212 13.88 -3.54 6.28
N LEU A 213 13.13 -4.55 6.70
CA LEU A 213 11.72 -4.76 6.36
C LEU A 213 10.86 -4.67 7.61
N ALA A 214 9.97 -3.70 7.70
CA ALA A 214 8.92 -3.69 8.71
C ALA A 214 7.64 -4.35 8.16
N VAL A 215 7.04 -5.24 8.96
CA VAL A 215 5.70 -5.79 8.69
C VAL A 215 4.79 -5.35 9.83
N LEU A 216 3.73 -4.58 9.51
CA LEU A 216 2.72 -4.16 10.46
C LEU A 216 1.40 -4.89 10.16
N HIS A 217 0.71 -5.34 11.18
CA HIS A 217 -0.50 -6.15 11.04
C HIS A 217 -1.55 -5.74 12.07
N GLY A 218 -2.78 -5.52 11.64
CA GLY A 218 -3.91 -5.28 12.56
C GLY A 218 -4.30 -6.57 13.26
N ALA A 219 -4.51 -6.54 14.57
CA ALA A 219 -4.89 -7.72 15.34
C ALA A 219 -6.30 -8.27 14.94
N ASP A 220 -7.16 -7.38 14.46
CA ASP A 220 -8.53 -7.69 14.03
C ASP A 220 -8.67 -7.71 12.50
N GLU A 221 -7.60 -8.07 11.78
CA GLU A 221 -7.54 -8.16 10.32
C GLU A 221 -8.54 -9.18 9.77
N GLN A 222 -9.31 -8.78 8.76
CA GLN A 222 -10.35 -9.61 8.16
C GLN A 222 -10.01 -10.15 6.77
N LEU A 223 -8.93 -9.68 6.17
CA LEU A 223 -8.54 -10.02 4.79
C LEU A 223 -7.24 -10.84 4.73
N ILE A 224 -6.30 -10.58 5.63
CA ILE A 224 -4.97 -11.18 5.61
C ILE A 224 -4.81 -12.16 6.78
N ASN A 225 -4.34 -13.35 6.49
CA ASN A 225 -4.01 -14.33 7.52
C ASN A 225 -2.65 -13.99 8.17
N GLY A 226 -2.68 -13.46 9.39
CA GLY A 226 -1.46 -13.10 10.14
C GLY A 226 -0.49 -14.27 10.34
N ALA A 227 -1.00 -15.51 10.52
CA ALA A 227 -0.15 -16.69 10.68
C ALA A 227 0.65 -17.03 9.42
N TYR A 228 0.28 -16.51 8.26
CA TYR A 228 1.04 -16.70 7.03
C TYR A 228 2.45 -16.10 7.12
N PHE A 229 2.63 -14.99 7.82
CA PHE A 229 3.93 -14.36 7.98
C PHE A 229 4.96 -15.25 8.69
N ASP A 230 4.51 -16.15 9.56
CA ASP A 230 5.39 -17.09 10.28
C ASP A 230 5.99 -18.17 9.35
N THR A 231 5.39 -18.36 8.18
CA THR A 231 5.89 -19.29 7.16
C THR A 231 6.98 -18.70 6.27
N LEU A 232 7.18 -17.37 6.32
CA LEU A 232 8.07 -16.64 5.43
C LEU A 232 9.47 -16.47 6.04
N LYS A 233 10.49 -16.57 5.18
CA LYS A 233 11.85 -16.20 5.54
C LYS A 233 12.08 -14.72 5.28
N MET A 234 12.20 -13.93 6.34
CA MET A 234 12.44 -12.48 6.29
C MET A 234 13.64 -12.10 7.16
N PRO A 235 14.89 -12.30 6.68
CA PRO A 235 16.11 -12.16 7.50
C PRO A 235 16.35 -10.73 7.98
N THR A 236 15.79 -9.73 7.31
CA THR A 236 15.91 -8.31 7.68
C THR A 236 14.67 -7.77 8.38
N LEU A 237 13.79 -8.67 8.89
CA LEU A 237 12.57 -8.28 9.57
C LEU A 237 12.89 -7.38 10.78
N TRP A 238 12.36 -6.17 10.75
CA TRP A 238 12.61 -5.16 11.78
C TRP A 238 12.18 -5.65 13.16
N ARG A 239 13.10 -5.53 14.13
CA ARG A 239 12.92 -6.05 15.50
C ARG A 239 12.64 -7.56 15.56
N GLY A 240 12.93 -8.30 14.48
CA GLY A 240 12.78 -9.75 14.39
C GLY A 240 11.35 -10.28 14.49
N LYS A 241 10.33 -9.43 14.35
CA LYS A 241 8.92 -9.83 14.46
C LYS A 241 7.98 -8.92 13.69
N VAL A 242 6.80 -9.44 13.34
CA VAL A 242 5.66 -8.67 12.87
C VAL A 242 5.19 -7.73 13.99
N GLN A 243 4.96 -6.47 13.67
CA GLN A 243 4.45 -5.47 14.61
C GLN A 243 2.92 -5.51 14.59
N VAL A 244 2.32 -6.13 15.59
CA VAL A 244 0.86 -6.25 15.70
C VAL A 244 0.28 -5.00 16.36
N ILE A 245 -0.80 -4.47 15.77
CA ILE A 245 -1.52 -3.29 16.25
C ILE A 245 -2.92 -3.70 16.70
N ASP A 246 -3.15 -3.71 18.02
CA ASP A 246 -4.45 -4.06 18.60
C ASP A 246 -5.55 -3.07 18.19
N ASN A 247 -6.78 -3.56 18.10
CA ASN A 247 -7.97 -2.79 17.71
C ASN A 247 -7.86 -2.15 16.33
N ALA A 248 -7.24 -2.84 15.40
CA ALA A 248 -7.13 -2.45 13.99
C ALA A 248 -7.35 -3.64 13.08
N GLY A 249 -8.08 -3.42 11.98
CA GLY A 249 -8.21 -4.35 10.87
C GLY A 249 -7.14 -4.10 9.80
N HIS A 250 -7.57 -4.13 8.53
CA HIS A 250 -6.72 -3.92 7.34
C HIS A 250 -6.21 -2.47 7.19
N LEU A 251 -6.75 -1.52 7.98
CA LEU A 251 -6.45 -0.09 7.95
C LEU A 251 -5.77 0.39 9.26
N PRO A 252 -4.67 -0.23 9.73
CA PRO A 252 -4.06 0.17 10.99
C PRO A 252 -3.61 1.64 11.01
N GLN A 253 -3.19 2.19 9.87
CA GLN A 253 -2.82 3.60 9.70
C GLN A 253 -3.99 4.57 9.91
N TRP A 254 -5.21 4.10 9.80
CA TRP A 254 -6.43 4.88 10.01
C TRP A 254 -7.07 4.61 11.37
N GLU A 255 -7.24 3.35 11.75
CA GLU A 255 -7.95 2.93 12.95
C GLU A 255 -7.13 3.19 14.23
N GLN A 256 -5.83 2.98 14.19
CA GLN A 256 -4.90 3.18 15.29
C GLN A 256 -3.72 4.07 14.88
N ALA A 257 -4.07 5.24 14.31
CA ALA A 257 -3.11 6.16 13.70
C ALA A 257 -1.93 6.52 14.63
N ASP A 258 -2.17 6.76 15.90
CA ASP A 258 -1.10 7.13 16.85
C ASP A 258 -0.09 6.00 17.05
N LYS A 259 -0.57 4.76 17.20
CA LYS A 259 0.30 3.57 17.33
C LYS A 259 1.06 3.31 16.02
N PHE A 260 0.35 3.38 14.90
CA PHE A 260 0.94 3.23 13.57
C PHE A 260 2.04 4.29 13.34
N ASN A 261 1.74 5.56 13.60
CA ASN A 261 2.67 6.67 13.41
C ASN A 261 3.91 6.53 14.29
N ALA A 262 3.75 6.10 15.56
CA ALA A 262 4.89 5.87 16.45
C ALA A 262 5.79 4.73 15.96
N LEU A 263 5.22 3.65 15.42
CA LEU A 263 6.00 2.54 14.84
C LEU A 263 6.73 2.99 13.56
N MET A 264 6.06 3.76 12.70
CA MET A 264 6.66 4.28 11.47
C MET A 264 7.76 5.31 11.76
N ASP A 265 7.55 6.21 12.75
CA ASP A 265 8.57 7.17 13.19
C ASP A 265 9.83 6.44 13.69
N ALA A 266 9.65 5.42 14.53
CA ALA A 266 10.75 4.60 15.01
C ALA A 266 11.46 3.86 13.86
N PHE A 267 10.71 3.24 12.95
CA PHE A 267 11.29 2.53 11.81
C PHE A 267 12.09 3.47 10.90
N VAL A 268 11.51 4.61 10.52
CA VAL A 268 12.17 5.62 9.70
C VAL A 268 13.42 6.17 10.38
N SER A 269 13.40 6.36 11.70
CA SER A 269 14.53 6.89 12.46
C SER A 269 15.67 5.89 12.66
N GLU A 270 15.35 4.59 12.70
CA GLU A 270 16.32 3.49 12.91
C GLU A 270 16.97 3.02 11.60
N THR A 271 16.45 3.40 10.43
CA THR A 271 16.95 3.01 9.09
C THR A 271 17.68 4.15 8.39
#